data_c7408d090a6b7afc84c301cc64a36d33
#
_entry.id   c7408d090a6b7afc84c301cc64a36d33
#
_cell.length_a   1.000
_cell.length_b   1.000
_cell.length_c   1.000
_cell.angle_alpha   90.00
_cell.angle_beta   90.00
_cell.angle_gamma   90.00
#
_symmetry.space_group_name_H-M   'P 1'
#
loop_
_entity.id
_entity.type
_entity.pdbx_description
1 polymer ?
#
loop_
_entity_poly.entity_id
_entity_poly.type
_entity_poly.pdbx_seq_one_letter_code
_entity_poly.pdbx_strand_id
1 'polypeptide(L)'
;MKNFLEIPRIASLPSLAADVANVLDSLNVEFHPIDIVNWPNEYPYCPNAFFRIAWCPDGLLLHYKVTEQHVRARYNVDNSDVWTDSCVECFIRNADSDSYYNIECNCIGTILVGMGAVGDRCRLSQEEMALVQRWSSLGDVPFEERSDINSWEVA
;
A
#
# COMPACT_ATOMS: atom_id res chain seq x y z
N MET A 1 -14.89 -2.02 -19.55
CA MET A 1 -15.54 -2.87 -18.53
C MET A 1 -15.03 -2.42 -17.18
N LYS A 2 -15.89 -2.22 -16.16
CA LYS A 2 -15.41 -2.05 -14.79
C LYS A 2 -14.96 -3.44 -14.31
N ASN A 3 -13.70 -3.60 -14.01
CA ASN A 3 -13.21 -4.82 -13.37
C ASN A 3 -13.64 -4.78 -11.90
N PHE A 4 -14.32 -5.81 -11.45
CA PHE A 4 -14.70 -5.99 -10.06
C PHE A 4 -13.82 -7.07 -9.45
N LEU A 5 -13.33 -6.83 -8.25
CA LEU A 5 -12.65 -7.81 -7.42
C LEU A 5 -13.54 -8.12 -6.22
N GLU A 6 -13.86 -9.38 -6.03
CA GLU A 6 -14.51 -9.84 -4.82
C GLU A 6 -13.46 -10.04 -3.73
N ILE A 7 -13.56 -9.24 -2.65
CA ILE A 7 -12.60 -9.27 -1.56
C ILE A 7 -13.05 -10.30 -0.53
N PRO A 8 -12.25 -11.33 -0.23
CA PRO A 8 -12.60 -12.37 0.73
C PRO A 8 -12.70 -11.82 2.15
N ARG A 9 -13.68 -12.36 2.89
CA ARG A 9 -13.85 -12.08 4.31
C ARG A 9 -13.04 -13.08 5.13
N ILE A 10 -12.33 -12.57 6.14
CA ILE A 10 -11.59 -13.35 7.13
C ILE A 10 -12.24 -13.24 8.51
N ALA A 11 -11.82 -14.07 9.47
CA ALA A 11 -12.41 -14.10 10.80
C ALA A 11 -12.00 -12.88 11.65
N SER A 12 -10.72 -12.52 11.64
CA SER A 12 -10.15 -11.41 12.43
C SER A 12 -8.82 -10.95 11.84
N LEU A 13 -8.38 -9.74 12.23
CA LEU A 13 -7.03 -9.27 11.92
C LEU A 13 -5.98 -10.09 12.67
N PRO A 14 -4.77 -10.31 12.10
CA PRO A 14 -3.63 -10.80 12.85
C PRO A 14 -3.19 -9.77 13.90
N SER A 15 -2.49 -10.23 14.93
CA SER A 15 -1.98 -9.35 15.98
C SER A 15 -0.84 -8.45 15.52
N LEU A 16 -0.11 -8.85 14.48
CA LEU A 16 1.03 -8.10 13.92
C LEU A 16 0.88 -8.01 12.39
N ALA A 17 1.23 -6.86 11.84
CA ALA A 17 1.26 -6.68 10.38
C ALA A 17 2.25 -7.64 9.68
N ALA A 18 3.33 -8.04 10.35
CA ALA A 18 4.27 -9.04 9.85
C ALA A 18 3.64 -10.42 9.56
N ASP A 19 2.49 -10.73 10.17
CA ASP A 19 1.79 -11.99 9.96
C ASP A 19 0.78 -11.93 8.80
N VAL A 20 0.52 -10.76 8.24
CA VAL A 20 -0.48 -10.56 7.17
C VAL A 20 -0.21 -11.47 5.98
N ALA A 21 1.05 -11.54 5.51
CA ALA A 21 1.42 -12.38 4.38
C ALA A 21 1.07 -13.86 4.65
N ASN A 22 1.44 -14.39 5.82
CA ASN A 22 1.19 -15.77 6.22
C ASN A 22 -0.31 -16.08 6.34
N VAL A 23 -1.09 -15.13 6.90
CA VAL A 23 -2.56 -15.26 7.00
C VAL A 23 -3.18 -15.36 5.62
N LEU A 24 -2.83 -14.46 4.71
CA LEU A 24 -3.35 -14.44 3.34
C LEU A 24 -2.92 -15.69 2.55
N ASP A 25 -1.72 -16.22 2.78
CA ASP A 25 -1.25 -17.50 2.21
C ASP A 25 -2.09 -18.68 2.70
N SER A 26 -2.33 -18.75 4.01
CA SER A 26 -3.12 -19.84 4.62
C SER A 26 -4.57 -19.90 4.12
N LEU A 27 -5.09 -18.78 3.69
CA LEU A 27 -6.44 -18.61 3.15
C LEU A 27 -6.48 -18.67 1.61
N ASN A 28 -5.34 -18.91 0.96
CA ASN A 28 -5.18 -18.93 -0.49
C ASN A 28 -5.71 -17.65 -1.17
N VAL A 29 -5.49 -16.48 -0.56
CA VAL A 29 -5.85 -15.20 -1.17
C VAL A 29 -4.87 -14.89 -2.29
N GLU A 30 -5.37 -14.82 -3.52
CA GLU A 30 -4.56 -14.65 -4.72
C GLU A 30 -4.02 -13.23 -4.87
N PHE A 31 -2.85 -13.11 -5.49
CA PHE A 31 -2.29 -11.83 -5.93
C PHE A 31 -2.91 -11.35 -7.23
N HIS A 32 -3.17 -10.07 -7.32
CA HIS A 32 -3.64 -9.37 -8.51
C HIS A 32 -2.57 -8.42 -9.02
N PRO A 33 -2.31 -8.38 -10.33
CA PRO A 33 -1.30 -7.49 -10.90
C PRO A 33 -1.75 -6.02 -10.87
N ILE A 34 -0.78 -5.13 -10.73
CA ILE A 34 -0.90 -3.69 -11.00
C ILE A 34 -0.08 -3.45 -12.27
N ASP A 35 -0.72 -3.54 -13.43
CA ASP A 35 -0.08 -3.62 -14.75
C ASP A 35 -0.55 -2.54 -15.75
N ILE A 36 -1.32 -1.56 -15.29
CA ILE A 36 -1.80 -0.47 -16.14
C ILE A 36 -0.87 0.72 -16.02
N VAL A 37 -0.24 1.09 -17.15
CA VAL A 37 0.57 2.31 -17.26
C VAL A 37 -0.33 3.46 -17.75
N ASN A 38 -0.66 4.39 -16.86
CA ASN A 38 -1.60 5.48 -17.15
C ASN A 38 -1.00 6.58 -18.05
N TRP A 39 0.32 6.78 -17.98
CA TRP A 39 1.06 7.81 -18.74
C TRP A 39 2.25 7.22 -19.48
N PRO A 40 2.04 6.31 -20.47
CA PRO A 40 3.11 5.54 -21.07
C PRO A 40 4.09 6.38 -21.91
N ASN A 41 3.69 7.57 -22.35
CA ASN A 41 4.56 8.46 -23.12
C ASN A 41 5.55 9.21 -22.24
N GLU A 42 5.13 9.60 -21.03
CA GLU A 42 5.94 10.31 -20.05
C GLU A 42 6.71 9.38 -19.11
N TYR A 43 6.05 8.29 -18.72
CA TYR A 43 6.54 7.31 -17.75
C TYR A 43 6.32 5.87 -18.26
N PRO A 44 7.14 5.41 -19.22
CA PRO A 44 6.95 4.09 -19.86
C PRO A 44 7.37 2.91 -18.96
N TYR A 45 8.04 3.16 -17.86
CA TYR A 45 8.49 2.12 -16.94
C TYR A 45 7.30 1.55 -16.16
N CYS A 46 7.20 0.24 -16.13
CA CYS A 46 6.20 -0.49 -15.35
C CYS A 46 6.94 -1.50 -14.45
N PRO A 47 6.95 -1.29 -13.13
CA PRO A 47 7.47 -2.30 -12.21
C PRO A 47 6.57 -3.54 -12.22
N ASN A 48 7.13 -4.67 -11.80
CA ASN A 48 6.34 -5.88 -11.59
C ASN A 48 5.71 -5.82 -10.20
N ALA A 49 4.48 -5.33 -10.13
CA ALA A 49 3.79 -5.04 -8.88
C ALA A 49 2.48 -5.85 -8.77
N PHE A 50 2.23 -6.36 -7.57
CA PHE A 50 1.04 -7.12 -7.24
C PHE A 50 0.50 -6.70 -5.89
N PHE A 51 -0.80 -6.88 -5.70
CA PHE A 51 -1.45 -6.74 -4.41
C PHE A 51 -2.41 -7.90 -4.15
N ARG A 52 -2.71 -8.12 -2.88
CA ARG A 52 -3.82 -8.94 -2.43
C ARG A 52 -4.46 -8.30 -1.20
N ILE A 53 -5.74 -8.54 -1.01
CA ILE A 53 -6.55 -7.87 -0.01
C ILE A 53 -7.58 -8.82 0.59
N ALA A 54 -7.83 -8.69 1.89
CA ALA A 54 -8.93 -9.34 2.59
C ALA A 54 -9.55 -8.37 3.61
N TRP A 55 -10.71 -8.67 4.15
CA TRP A 55 -11.39 -7.80 5.10
C TRP A 55 -12.03 -8.58 6.24
N CYS A 56 -12.21 -7.92 7.38
CA CYS A 56 -13.08 -8.33 8.47
C CYS A 56 -13.80 -7.09 9.05
N PRO A 57 -14.75 -7.25 9.98
CA PRO A 57 -15.44 -6.09 10.58
C PRO A 57 -14.50 -5.07 11.23
N ASP A 58 -13.30 -5.50 11.66
CA ASP A 58 -12.34 -4.66 12.38
C ASP A 58 -11.34 -3.97 11.44
N GLY A 59 -11.31 -4.31 10.13
CA GLY A 59 -10.40 -3.66 9.18
C GLY A 59 -10.09 -4.45 7.92
N LEU A 60 -9.06 -3.97 7.21
CA LEU A 60 -8.55 -4.53 5.97
C LEU A 60 -7.14 -5.08 6.18
N LEU A 61 -6.83 -6.20 5.51
CA LEU A 61 -5.48 -6.67 5.29
C LEU A 61 -5.12 -6.36 3.85
N LEU A 62 -4.02 -5.66 3.66
CA LEU A 62 -3.50 -5.31 2.35
C LEU A 62 -2.04 -5.69 2.29
N HIS A 63 -1.64 -6.42 1.25
CA HIS A 63 -0.27 -6.87 1.06
C HIS A 63 0.16 -6.60 -0.37
N TYR A 64 1.27 -5.91 -0.52
CA TYR A 64 1.90 -5.62 -1.81
C TYR A 64 3.21 -6.39 -1.96
N LYS A 65 3.48 -6.76 -3.21
CA LYS A 65 4.72 -7.39 -3.67
C LYS A 65 5.21 -6.64 -4.89
N VAL A 66 6.41 -6.08 -4.83
CA VAL A 66 6.96 -5.28 -5.92
C VAL A 66 8.36 -5.76 -6.26
N THR A 67 8.64 -5.84 -7.57
CA THR A 67 10.00 -6.02 -8.10
C THR A 67 10.27 -4.92 -9.11
N GLU A 68 11.27 -4.12 -8.84
CA GLU A 68 11.62 -2.96 -9.65
C GLU A 68 13.14 -2.73 -9.69
N GLN A 69 13.59 -1.92 -10.66
CA GLN A 69 15.00 -1.67 -10.89
C GLN A 69 15.54 -0.54 -10.00
N HIS A 70 14.75 0.48 -9.72
CA HIS A 70 15.16 1.64 -8.94
C HIS A 70 14.33 1.72 -7.68
N VAL A 71 14.94 1.48 -6.52
CA VAL A 71 14.27 1.50 -5.22
C VAL A 71 14.90 2.54 -4.32
N ARG A 72 14.07 3.40 -3.73
CA ARG A 72 14.50 4.46 -2.82
C ARG A 72 13.52 4.61 -1.67
N ALA A 73 14.03 4.88 -0.47
CA ALA A 73 13.25 5.27 0.69
C ALA A 73 13.99 6.34 1.50
N ARG A 74 13.59 7.58 1.38
CA ARG A 74 14.17 8.72 2.13
C ARG A 74 13.38 9.06 3.37
N TYR A 75 12.09 8.78 3.38
CA TYR A 75 11.19 9.17 4.45
C TYR A 75 10.87 8.00 5.38
N ASN A 76 11.11 8.19 6.68
CA ASN A 76 10.75 7.25 7.75
C ASN A 76 9.89 7.90 8.86
N VAL A 77 9.31 9.06 8.57
CA VAL A 77 8.36 9.74 9.45
C VAL A 77 7.01 9.80 8.71
N ASP A 78 5.98 9.32 9.37
CA ASP A 78 4.63 9.33 8.81
C ASP A 78 4.15 10.74 8.43
N ASN A 79 3.26 10.80 7.45
CA ASN A 79 2.79 12.04 6.86
C ASN A 79 3.87 12.87 6.14
N SER A 80 5.06 12.31 5.88
CA SER A 80 6.01 12.89 4.93
C SER A 80 5.58 12.63 3.48
N ASP A 81 6.29 13.18 2.51
CA ASP A 81 5.97 13.05 1.07
C ASP A 81 6.47 11.71 0.51
N VAL A 82 5.97 10.59 1.08
CA VAL A 82 6.37 9.20 0.77
C VAL A 82 6.13 8.81 -0.68
N TRP A 83 5.20 9.47 -1.36
CA TRP A 83 4.92 9.31 -2.79
C TRP A 83 6.12 9.63 -3.70
N THR A 84 7.14 10.32 -3.18
CA THR A 84 8.39 10.57 -3.91
C THR A 84 9.41 9.45 -3.77
N ASP A 85 9.18 8.48 -2.90
CA ASP A 85 9.95 7.25 -2.75
C ASP A 85 9.37 6.14 -3.64
N SER A 86 9.94 4.93 -3.58
CA SER A 86 9.27 3.73 -4.09
C SER A 86 8.03 3.48 -3.25
N CYS A 87 6.85 3.69 -3.83
CA CYS A 87 5.59 3.80 -3.12
C CYS A 87 4.49 2.96 -3.77
N VAL A 88 3.62 2.40 -2.95
CA VAL A 88 2.34 1.81 -3.34
C VAL A 88 1.20 2.60 -2.73
N GLU A 89 0.08 2.67 -3.44
CA GLU A 89 -1.06 3.49 -3.02
C GLU A 89 -2.36 2.68 -3.04
N CYS A 90 -3.27 3.02 -2.13
CA CYS A 90 -4.62 2.48 -2.09
C CYS A 90 -5.63 3.59 -1.87
N PHE A 91 -6.66 3.63 -2.71
CA PHE A 91 -7.76 4.58 -2.60
C PHE A 91 -9.01 3.85 -2.13
N ILE A 92 -9.54 4.24 -0.98
CA ILE A 92 -10.71 3.61 -0.38
C ILE A 92 -11.82 4.64 -0.20
N ARG A 93 -13.02 4.31 -0.68
CA ARG A 93 -14.19 5.16 -0.57
C ARG A 93 -15.43 4.33 -0.21
N ASN A 94 -16.25 4.84 0.69
CA ASN A 94 -17.60 4.32 0.84
C ASN A 94 -18.45 4.74 -0.38
N ALA A 95 -19.30 3.84 -0.88
CA ALA A 95 -20.11 4.07 -2.08
C ALA A 95 -20.98 5.34 -1.99
N ASP A 96 -21.45 5.68 -0.80
CA ASP A 96 -22.34 6.81 -0.53
C ASP A 96 -21.62 8.10 -0.11
N SER A 97 -20.28 8.17 -0.25
CA SER A 97 -19.47 9.31 0.15
C SER A 97 -18.68 9.90 -1.04
N ASP A 98 -18.58 11.22 -1.11
CA ASP A 98 -17.66 11.91 -2.03
C ASP A 98 -16.22 11.98 -1.48
N SER A 99 -16.04 11.73 -0.18
CA SER A 99 -14.73 11.66 0.46
C SER A 99 -14.14 10.26 0.35
N TYR A 100 -12.83 10.20 0.24
CA TYR A 100 -12.05 8.95 0.17
C TYR A 100 -10.77 9.05 0.99
N TYR A 101 -10.24 7.90 1.34
CA TYR A 101 -8.89 7.77 1.88
C TYR A 101 -7.91 7.53 0.74
N ASN A 102 -6.82 8.28 0.71
CA ASN A 102 -5.62 8.00 -0.08
C ASN A 102 -4.53 7.52 0.88
N ILE A 103 -4.19 6.26 0.80
CA ILE A 103 -3.18 5.61 1.65
C ILE A 103 -1.96 5.38 0.77
N GLU A 104 -0.88 6.07 1.06
CA GLU A 104 0.40 5.95 0.39
C GLU A 104 1.39 5.29 1.33
N CYS A 105 2.11 4.27 0.87
CA CYS A 105 3.06 3.51 1.67
C CYS A 105 4.36 3.34 0.89
N ASN A 106 5.48 3.85 1.42
CA ASN A 106 6.76 3.61 0.77
C ASN A 106 7.31 2.21 1.09
N CYS A 107 8.36 1.82 0.39
CA CYS A 107 8.92 0.47 0.47
C CYS A 107 9.52 0.09 1.84
N ILE A 108 9.63 1.01 2.80
CA ILE A 108 10.02 0.76 4.19
C ILE A 108 8.87 0.89 5.19
N GLY A 109 7.61 0.96 4.70
CA GLY A 109 6.42 0.97 5.56
C GLY A 109 6.07 2.32 6.16
N THR A 110 6.69 3.43 5.75
CA THR A 110 6.26 4.77 6.14
C THR A 110 5.03 5.16 5.34
N ILE A 111 4.00 5.70 5.99
CA ILE A 111 2.74 6.02 5.33
C ILE A 111 2.38 7.51 5.39
N LEU A 112 1.66 7.94 4.37
CA LEU A 112 0.88 9.16 4.37
C LEU A 112 -0.57 8.79 4.09
N VAL A 113 -1.50 9.28 4.93
CA VAL A 113 -2.92 9.05 4.70
C VAL A 113 -3.66 10.38 4.64
N GLY A 114 -4.23 10.66 3.48
CA GLY A 114 -5.12 11.80 3.25
C GLY A 114 -6.58 11.36 3.21
N MET A 115 -7.49 12.11 3.82
CA MET A 115 -8.93 11.89 3.80
C MET A 115 -9.67 13.15 3.39
N GLY A 116 -10.63 13.05 2.50
CA GLY A 116 -11.44 14.16 2.01
C GLY A 116 -11.88 14.00 0.55
N ALA A 117 -12.44 15.05 -0.01
CA ALA A 117 -12.80 15.12 -1.42
C ALA A 117 -11.57 15.41 -2.31
N VAL A 118 -11.74 15.26 -3.63
CA VAL A 118 -10.70 15.62 -4.59
C VAL A 118 -10.33 17.10 -4.44
N GLY A 119 -9.04 17.39 -4.19
CA GLY A 119 -8.53 18.75 -4.02
C GLY A 119 -8.70 19.34 -2.63
N ASP A 120 -9.38 18.65 -1.72
CA ASP A 120 -9.61 19.11 -0.33
C ASP A 120 -9.43 17.93 0.65
N ARG A 121 -8.20 17.39 0.72
CA ARG A 121 -7.84 16.31 1.63
C ARG A 121 -7.02 16.83 2.80
N CYS A 122 -7.37 16.39 4.01
CA CYS A 122 -6.58 16.57 5.22
C CYS A 122 -5.78 15.30 5.53
N ARG A 123 -4.57 15.45 6.04
CA ARG A 123 -3.79 14.32 6.56
C ARG A 123 -4.41 13.85 7.87
N LEU A 124 -4.41 12.55 8.09
CA LEU A 124 -4.85 11.98 9.36
C LEU A 124 -3.95 12.44 10.52
N SER A 125 -4.56 12.54 11.70
CA SER A 125 -3.83 12.81 12.95
C SER A 125 -2.90 11.66 13.33
N GLN A 126 -1.94 11.91 14.23
CA GLN A 126 -1.07 10.85 14.74
C GLN A 126 -1.83 9.74 15.48
N GLU A 127 -2.94 10.07 16.15
CA GLU A 127 -3.78 9.10 16.84
C GLU A 127 -4.47 8.16 15.85
N GLU A 128 -5.00 8.69 14.74
CA GLU A 128 -5.60 7.89 13.66
C GLU A 128 -4.55 7.05 12.93
N MET A 129 -3.37 7.61 12.67
CA MET A 129 -2.25 6.90 12.05
C MET A 129 -1.76 5.72 12.90
N ALA A 130 -1.82 5.82 14.22
CA ALA A 130 -1.44 4.74 15.14
C ALA A 130 -2.35 3.50 15.04
N LEU A 131 -3.55 3.62 14.44
CA LEU A 131 -4.44 2.49 14.18
C LEU A 131 -4.00 1.65 12.96
N VAL A 132 -3.12 2.19 12.12
CA VAL A 132 -2.62 1.49 10.93
C VAL A 132 -1.34 0.74 11.30
N GLN A 133 -1.43 -0.57 11.45
CA GLN A 133 -0.25 -1.42 11.61
C GLN A 133 0.43 -1.64 10.26
N ARG A 134 1.75 -1.72 10.26
CA ARG A 134 2.55 -1.86 9.03
C ARG A 134 3.76 -2.76 9.25
N TRP A 135 4.15 -3.38 8.16
CA TRP A 135 5.37 -4.15 8.07
C TRP A 135 6.01 -3.98 6.69
N SER A 136 7.32 -4.00 6.63
CA SER A 136 8.10 -4.03 5.38
C SER A 136 9.19 -5.09 5.44
N SER A 137 9.43 -5.74 4.31
CA SER A 137 10.55 -6.68 4.11
C SER A 137 11.91 -6.00 4.11
N LEU A 138 11.96 -4.68 3.87
CA LEU A 138 13.21 -3.89 3.86
C LEU A 138 13.52 -3.22 5.21
N GLY A 139 12.67 -3.46 6.24
CA GLY A 139 12.77 -2.77 7.52
C GLY A 139 12.27 -1.34 7.45
N ASP A 140 12.75 -0.48 8.34
CA ASP A 140 12.27 0.90 8.55
C ASP A 140 13.38 1.97 8.42
N VAL A 141 14.57 1.57 7.96
CA VAL A 141 15.73 2.46 7.85
C VAL A 141 15.80 3.06 6.45
N PRO A 142 15.84 4.41 6.33
CA PRO A 142 15.99 5.08 5.04
C PRO A 142 17.25 4.69 4.29
N PHE A 143 17.17 4.73 2.96
CA PHE A 143 18.31 4.48 2.08
C PHE A 143 18.20 5.27 0.78
N GLU A 144 19.38 5.58 0.22
CA GLU A 144 19.50 6.21 -1.10
C GLU A 144 19.11 5.23 -2.22
N GLU A 145 18.88 5.75 -3.42
CA GLU A 145 18.46 4.96 -4.57
C GLU A 145 19.43 3.79 -4.85
N ARG A 146 18.85 2.61 -4.97
CA ARG A 146 19.53 1.38 -5.43
C ARG A 146 19.09 1.10 -6.86
N SER A 147 20.04 0.91 -7.76
CA SER A 147 19.79 0.73 -9.20
C SER A 147 19.84 -0.73 -9.67
N ASP A 148 19.91 -1.66 -8.75
CA ASP A 148 19.80 -3.10 -9.01
C ASP A 148 18.33 -3.55 -8.99
N ILE A 149 18.05 -4.73 -9.56
CA ILE A 149 16.72 -5.34 -9.42
C ILE A 149 16.49 -5.66 -7.93
N ASN A 150 15.49 -5.03 -7.36
CA ASN A 150 15.10 -5.20 -5.96
C ASN A 150 13.68 -5.73 -5.87
N SER A 151 13.45 -6.63 -4.93
CA SER A 151 12.10 -7.07 -4.54
C SER A 151 11.83 -6.63 -3.13
N TRP A 152 10.62 -6.13 -2.90
CA TRP A 152 10.18 -5.71 -1.58
C TRP A 152 8.69 -5.98 -1.39
N GLU A 153 8.30 -6.09 -0.13
CA GLU A 153 6.91 -6.33 0.28
C GLU A 153 6.56 -5.38 1.42
N VAL A 154 5.30 -4.91 1.42
CA VAL A 154 4.70 -4.17 2.54
C VAL A 154 3.30 -4.69 2.83
N ALA A 155 2.94 -4.68 4.10
CA ALA A 155 1.62 -5.10 4.58
C ALA A 155 1.15 -4.17 5.71
#